data_12d7221d0b63f1c6d11ba0cd3858e5e0
#
_entry.id   12d7221d0b63f1c6d11ba0cd3858e5e0
#
_cell.length_a   1.000
_cell.length_b   1.000
_cell.length_c   1.000
_cell.angle_alpha   90.00
_cell.angle_beta   90.00
_cell.angle_gamma   90.00
#
_symmetry.space_group_name_H-M   'P 1'
#
loop_
_entity.id
_entity.type
_entity.pdbx_description
1 polymer ?
#
loop_
_entity_poly.entity_id
_entity_poly.type
_entity_poly.pdbx_seq_one_letter_code
_entity_poly.pdbx_strand_id
1 'polypeptide(L)'
;GVRTPMQWSPDRNAGFSQAHPQTLYLQPILGAVYGYEALNVEAQARDTSSLLNWTKRMLAVRKTSHAFGRGKRIFLKPGNRKILAYVSVHEDDTILSVFNLSRAAQPVELDLSAWKTCVPVEMLGRVSFPPIGDLPYLLTLPSHGFYWFRLSQHADMPPWHQESTPLQESPTLVLFDGWTSLFRDKVMPWRIGMAERMRRQFETDTVPRFMELQRWYATKGNTIDQARIVDHAVWKSVGSGWLLPLLELDGPAEDSTYFMPLALAWEDHDDERLQALGHAALAKVRQQASVGLMGDAFFDPGFARALVSAIRDRQLLDTAHGQLRFLPSPQFAQSQIDIAALAVSRPSTNSSNTVIALGESLFLKAYRRLREGIHPELEMGRFLTDAVAFSSCVPVLGALEYFGNDGQQMTLAMVQAHVANQGDGWAFTLDYLERHLEGLRVRMALAHDSGDTGDADETHGGFLSQVATLGQRTAQL
;
A
#
# COMPACT_ATOMS: atom_id res chain seq x y z
N GLY A 1 44.91 21.64 15.72
CA GLY A 1 45.96 21.54 14.74
C GLY A 1 45.51 20.96 13.42
N VAL A 2 45.88 21.64 12.33
CA VAL A 2 45.51 21.20 10.98
C VAL A 2 46.45 20.09 10.50
N ARG A 3 47.61 19.92 11.13
CA ARG A 3 48.64 18.96 10.72
C ARG A 3 49.18 18.27 11.96
N THR A 4 48.50 17.22 12.40
CA THR A 4 48.90 16.37 13.52
C THR A 4 49.06 14.94 13.03
N PRO A 5 49.86 14.09 13.72
CA PRO A 5 49.87 12.66 13.44
C PRO A 5 48.44 12.07 13.39
N MET A 6 48.19 11.22 12.46
CA MET A 6 46.88 10.54 12.34
C MET A 6 46.67 9.62 13.54
N GLN A 7 45.49 9.70 14.14
CA GLN A 7 45.09 8.91 15.30
C GLN A 7 44.55 7.55 14.85
N TRP A 8 45.43 6.55 14.65
CA TRP A 8 45.06 5.24 14.14
C TRP A 8 44.51 4.33 15.24
N SER A 9 45.16 4.31 16.41
CA SER A 9 44.81 3.43 17.53
C SER A 9 45.06 4.14 18.87
N PRO A 10 44.58 3.55 20.00
CA PRO A 10 44.91 4.09 21.34
C PRO A 10 46.36 3.84 21.79
N ASP A 11 47.19 3.19 20.96
CA ASP A 11 48.54 2.83 21.28
C ASP A 11 49.48 4.06 21.28
N ARG A 12 50.73 3.83 21.72
CA ARG A 12 51.78 4.83 21.76
C ARG A 12 51.87 5.61 20.45
N ASN A 13 51.96 6.95 20.56
CA ASN A 13 51.98 7.88 19.43
C ASN A 13 50.75 7.76 18.52
N ALA A 14 49.60 7.39 19.07
CA ALA A 14 48.38 7.20 18.33
C ALA A 14 48.47 6.07 17.25
N GLY A 15 49.32 5.09 17.40
CA GLY A 15 49.59 4.06 16.37
C GLY A 15 50.25 4.60 15.10
N PHE A 16 50.65 5.90 15.08
CA PHE A 16 51.24 6.55 13.93
C PHE A 16 52.75 6.21 13.75
N SER A 17 53.48 6.08 14.86
CA SER A 17 54.92 5.85 14.85
C SER A 17 55.39 5.08 16.08
N GLN A 18 56.42 4.23 15.91
CA GLN A 18 57.08 3.53 17.03
C GLN A 18 58.23 4.33 17.63
N ALA A 19 58.55 5.51 17.10
CA ALA A 19 59.62 6.37 17.59
C ALA A 19 59.37 6.84 19.01
N HIS A 20 60.43 7.35 19.68
CA HIS A 20 60.24 7.97 20.98
C HIS A 20 59.34 9.23 20.88
N PRO A 21 58.36 9.43 21.75
CA PRO A 21 57.37 10.53 21.60
C PRO A 21 58.03 11.92 21.43
N GLN A 22 59.13 12.17 22.11
CA GLN A 22 59.85 13.44 22.00
C GLN A 22 60.55 13.69 20.66
N THR A 23 60.72 12.66 19.83
CA THR A 23 61.31 12.78 18.50
C THR A 23 60.30 13.05 17.40
N LEU A 24 59.01 13.04 17.71
CA LEU A 24 57.97 13.38 16.74
C LEU A 24 58.04 14.88 16.41
N TYR A 25 58.05 15.20 15.12
CA TYR A 25 58.05 16.59 14.65
C TYR A 25 56.82 17.37 15.11
N LEU A 26 55.67 16.74 15.16
CA LEU A 26 54.44 17.25 15.76
C LEU A 26 53.88 16.21 16.74
N GLN A 27 53.45 16.66 17.90
CA GLN A 27 52.87 15.80 18.90
C GLN A 27 51.45 15.40 18.52
N PRO A 28 51.01 14.16 18.86
CA PRO A 28 49.60 13.75 18.75
C PRO A 28 48.73 14.66 19.59
N ILE A 29 47.44 14.73 19.26
CA ILE A 29 46.45 15.45 20.07
C ILE A 29 46.30 14.69 21.39
N LEU A 30 46.54 15.36 22.49
CA LEU A 30 46.36 14.88 23.85
C LEU A 30 45.19 15.66 24.47
N GLY A 31 44.19 15.01 24.92
CA GLY A 31 43.06 15.68 25.57
C GLY A 31 41.88 14.72 25.75
N ALA A 32 41.07 14.95 26.79
CA ALA A 32 40.02 14.03 27.18
C ALA A 32 38.94 13.84 26.10
N VAL A 33 38.74 14.83 25.23
CA VAL A 33 37.65 14.77 24.22
C VAL A 33 38.15 14.40 22.84
N TYR A 34 39.28 14.93 22.39
CA TYR A 34 39.83 14.78 21.05
C TYR A 34 41.16 14.04 21.00
N GLY A 35 41.68 13.58 22.14
CA GLY A 35 42.90 12.80 22.22
C GLY A 35 42.79 11.46 21.59
N TYR A 36 43.90 10.90 21.12
CA TYR A 36 43.91 9.61 20.39
C TYR A 36 43.44 8.41 21.24
N GLU A 37 43.48 8.51 22.56
CA GLU A 37 42.96 7.48 23.46
C GLU A 37 41.39 7.40 23.38
N ALA A 38 40.73 8.56 23.23
CA ALA A 38 39.28 8.65 23.15
C ALA A 38 38.78 8.59 21.70
N LEU A 39 39.49 9.20 20.75
CA LEU A 39 39.06 9.33 19.37
C LEU A 39 40.20 8.85 18.44
N ASN A 40 39.97 7.67 17.83
CA ASN A 40 40.91 7.09 16.89
C ASN A 40 40.16 6.26 15.82
N VAL A 41 40.86 5.90 14.74
CA VAL A 41 40.27 5.15 13.62
C VAL A 41 39.76 3.79 14.04
N GLU A 42 40.50 3.08 14.90
CA GLU A 42 40.12 1.74 15.36
C GLU A 42 38.82 1.78 16.17
N ALA A 43 38.67 2.69 17.10
CA ALA A 43 37.45 2.88 17.88
C ALA A 43 36.25 3.26 16.98
N GLN A 44 36.47 4.22 16.07
CA GLN A 44 35.41 4.61 15.13
C GLN A 44 35.05 3.53 14.14
N ALA A 45 35.97 2.66 13.72
CA ALA A 45 35.67 1.55 12.84
C ALA A 45 34.76 0.50 13.49
N ARG A 46 34.92 0.29 14.81
CA ARG A 46 34.07 -0.62 15.62
C ARG A 46 32.68 -0.06 15.92
N ASP A 47 32.58 1.26 16.05
CA ASP A 47 31.28 1.93 16.31
C ASP A 47 30.54 2.21 15.02
N THR A 48 29.42 1.50 14.80
CA THR A 48 28.57 1.64 13.62
C THR A 48 27.96 3.02 13.45
N SER A 49 27.81 3.79 14.54
CA SER A 49 27.25 5.15 14.55
C SER A 49 28.32 6.24 14.42
N SER A 50 29.59 5.88 14.38
CA SER A 50 30.71 6.83 14.29
C SER A 50 30.68 7.70 13.03
N LEU A 51 31.33 8.87 13.10
CA LEU A 51 31.47 9.76 11.95
C LEU A 51 32.22 9.10 10.80
N LEU A 52 33.19 8.23 11.07
CA LEU A 52 33.91 7.46 10.06
C LEU A 52 32.98 6.54 9.30
N ASN A 53 32.19 5.73 10.00
CA ASN A 53 31.26 4.80 9.37
C ASN A 53 30.10 5.52 8.68
N TRP A 54 29.60 6.61 9.26
CA TRP A 54 28.63 7.48 8.61
C TRP A 54 29.16 8.04 7.28
N THR A 55 30.40 8.57 7.29
CA THR A 55 31.04 9.10 6.07
C THR A 55 31.25 8.02 5.01
N LYS A 56 31.67 6.80 5.41
CA LYS A 56 31.77 5.66 4.50
C LYS A 56 30.45 5.34 3.84
N ARG A 57 29.35 5.29 4.61
CA ARG A 57 27.98 5.06 4.05
C ARG A 57 27.59 6.15 3.06
N MET A 58 27.80 7.41 3.40
CA MET A 58 27.54 8.54 2.51
C MET A 58 28.30 8.41 1.18
N LEU A 59 29.58 8.08 1.24
CA LEU A 59 30.40 7.90 0.04
C LEU A 59 29.96 6.68 -0.78
N ALA A 60 29.56 5.59 -0.14
CA ALA A 60 29.02 4.41 -0.79
C ALA A 60 27.73 4.76 -1.56
N VAL A 61 26.78 5.43 -0.92
CA VAL A 61 25.54 5.89 -1.57
C VAL A 61 25.87 6.84 -2.74
N ARG A 62 26.75 7.82 -2.54
CA ARG A 62 27.16 8.73 -3.61
C ARG A 62 27.73 8.00 -4.84
N LYS A 63 28.47 6.91 -4.64
CA LYS A 63 29.06 6.11 -5.73
C LYS A 63 28.02 5.32 -6.55
N THR A 64 26.80 5.13 -6.02
CA THR A 64 25.73 4.40 -6.75
C THR A 64 25.11 5.20 -7.90
N SER A 65 25.41 6.50 -8.00
CA SER A 65 24.84 7.38 -9.02
C SER A 65 25.91 8.26 -9.67
N HIS A 66 25.96 8.24 -10.98
CA HIS A 66 26.86 9.12 -11.76
C HIS A 66 26.37 10.58 -11.76
N ALA A 67 25.08 10.84 -11.48
CA ALA A 67 24.51 12.18 -11.43
C ALA A 67 25.16 13.10 -10.41
N PHE A 68 25.70 12.57 -9.29
CA PHE A 68 26.44 13.37 -8.30
C PHE A 68 27.74 14.00 -8.83
N GLY A 69 28.44 13.31 -9.72
CA GLY A 69 29.73 13.74 -10.22
C GLY A 69 29.71 14.31 -11.66
N ARG A 70 28.86 13.76 -12.51
CA ARG A 70 28.79 14.05 -13.95
C ARG A 70 27.52 14.77 -14.38
N GLY A 71 26.49 14.80 -13.49
CA GLY A 71 25.19 15.38 -13.80
C GLY A 71 25.23 16.89 -14.02
N LYS A 72 24.39 17.36 -14.93
CA LYS A 72 24.06 18.77 -15.10
C LYS A 72 23.28 19.24 -13.87
N ARG A 73 23.75 20.27 -13.17
CA ARG A 73 23.09 20.82 -11.98
C ARG A 73 22.11 21.91 -12.35
N ILE A 74 20.90 21.79 -11.82
CA ILE A 74 19.82 22.76 -11.94
C ILE A 74 19.52 23.25 -10.53
N PHE A 75 19.93 24.48 -10.20
CA PHE A 75 19.66 25.06 -8.91
C PHE A 75 18.21 25.51 -8.79
N LEU A 76 17.53 25.02 -7.75
CA LEU A 76 16.22 25.49 -7.37
C LEU A 76 16.32 26.79 -6.58
N LYS A 77 15.30 27.60 -6.60
CA LYS A 77 15.26 28.90 -5.89
C LYS A 77 14.13 28.88 -4.85
N PRO A 78 14.26 28.12 -3.75
CA PRO A 78 13.25 28.14 -2.71
C PRO A 78 13.16 29.51 -2.04
N GLY A 79 11.98 29.87 -1.55
CA GLY A 79 11.77 31.09 -0.78
C GLY A 79 12.58 31.16 0.52
N ASN A 80 12.90 30.00 1.10
CA ASN A 80 13.71 29.90 2.31
C ASN A 80 15.21 29.95 1.99
N ARG A 81 15.85 31.07 2.28
CA ARG A 81 17.30 31.31 2.03
C ARG A 81 18.25 30.43 2.85
N LYS A 82 17.77 29.71 3.83
CA LYS A 82 18.57 28.78 4.65
C LYS A 82 18.65 27.38 4.03
N ILE A 83 17.91 27.15 2.95
CA ILE A 83 17.89 25.90 2.23
C ILE A 83 18.65 26.02 0.91
N LEU A 84 19.56 25.09 0.68
CA LEU A 84 20.20 24.87 -0.62
C LEU A 84 19.52 23.66 -1.27
N ALA A 85 18.96 23.86 -2.46
CA ALA A 85 18.34 22.79 -3.23
C ALA A 85 18.77 22.83 -4.69
N TYR A 86 19.10 21.67 -5.25
CA TYR A 86 19.42 21.50 -6.66
C TYR A 86 19.09 20.10 -7.15
N VAL A 87 18.84 19.98 -8.43
CA VAL A 87 18.66 18.68 -9.12
C VAL A 87 19.86 18.43 -10.01
N SER A 88 20.43 17.23 -9.93
CA SER A 88 21.50 16.75 -10.80
C SER A 88 20.93 15.73 -11.77
N VAL A 89 21.06 15.97 -13.07
CA VAL A 89 20.53 15.08 -14.13
C VAL A 89 21.68 14.52 -14.95
N HIS A 90 21.76 13.21 -15.07
CA HIS A 90 22.72 12.50 -15.90
C HIS A 90 22.02 11.29 -16.55
N GLU A 91 21.82 11.38 -17.87
CA GLU A 91 21.05 10.37 -18.60
C GLU A 91 19.66 10.14 -17.94
N ASP A 92 19.36 8.91 -17.56
CA ASP A 92 18.09 8.56 -16.88
C ASP A 92 18.13 8.71 -15.35
N ASP A 93 19.29 9.11 -14.78
CA ASP A 93 19.47 9.23 -13.33
C ASP A 93 19.33 10.70 -12.90
N THR A 94 18.32 10.95 -12.10
CA THR A 94 17.97 12.30 -11.61
C THR A 94 17.96 12.31 -10.08
N ILE A 95 18.84 13.14 -9.49
CA ILE A 95 19.00 13.27 -8.05
C ILE A 95 18.63 14.67 -7.59
N LEU A 96 17.64 14.77 -6.72
CA LEU A 96 17.32 15.98 -5.97
C LEU A 96 18.12 16.00 -4.67
N SER A 97 18.88 17.05 -4.45
CA SER A 97 19.68 17.28 -3.24
C SER A 97 19.15 18.50 -2.50
N VAL A 98 18.77 18.36 -1.23
CA VAL A 98 18.21 19.42 -0.40
C VAL A 98 18.96 19.47 0.92
N PHE A 99 19.46 20.65 1.33
CA PHE A 99 20.28 20.85 2.53
C PHE A 99 19.75 22.01 3.36
N ASN A 100 19.61 21.80 4.66
CA ASN A 100 19.39 22.87 5.63
C ASN A 100 20.75 23.38 6.16
N LEU A 101 21.11 24.59 5.81
CA LEU A 101 22.38 25.23 6.21
C LEU A 101 22.28 25.97 7.55
N SER A 102 21.18 25.76 8.29
CA SER A 102 20.95 26.47 9.57
C SER A 102 20.88 25.52 10.77
N ARG A 103 21.01 26.12 11.97
CA ARG A 103 20.96 25.40 13.26
C ARG A 103 19.55 25.08 13.75
N ALA A 104 18.52 25.46 13.02
CA ALA A 104 17.11 25.20 13.35
C ALA A 104 16.43 24.41 12.25
N ALA A 105 15.39 23.65 12.58
CA ALA A 105 14.55 22.99 11.60
C ALA A 105 13.95 24.04 10.63
N GLN A 106 13.90 23.72 9.35
CA GLN A 106 13.43 24.62 8.30
C GLN A 106 12.42 23.94 7.38
N PRO A 107 11.22 24.51 7.19
CA PRO A 107 10.34 24.11 6.12
C PRO A 107 10.81 24.71 4.79
N VAL A 108 10.54 24.01 3.70
CA VAL A 108 10.83 24.48 2.35
C VAL A 108 9.78 23.98 1.37
N GLU A 109 9.34 24.84 0.49
CA GLU A 109 8.53 24.51 -0.67
C GLU A 109 9.43 24.55 -1.91
N LEU A 110 9.43 23.47 -2.67
CA LEU A 110 10.23 23.29 -3.89
C LEU A 110 9.31 23.17 -5.10
N ASP A 111 9.57 24.00 -6.11
CA ASP A 111 8.95 23.79 -7.41
C ASP A 111 9.65 22.64 -8.13
N LEU A 112 8.98 21.50 -8.18
CA LEU A 112 9.42 20.28 -8.84
C LEU A 112 8.52 19.90 -10.03
N SER A 113 7.72 20.82 -10.55
CA SER A 113 6.75 20.59 -11.63
C SER A 113 7.35 19.96 -12.89
N ALA A 114 8.65 20.21 -13.16
CA ALA A 114 9.37 19.59 -14.26
C ALA A 114 9.56 18.05 -14.11
N TRP A 115 9.39 17.52 -12.90
CA TRP A 115 9.50 16.10 -12.57
C TRP A 115 8.18 15.54 -12.03
N LYS A 116 7.07 16.08 -12.49
CA LYS A 116 5.72 15.60 -12.14
C LYS A 116 5.59 14.11 -12.39
N THR A 117 4.86 13.41 -11.52
CA THR A 117 4.67 11.96 -11.49
C THR A 117 5.87 11.13 -11.00
N CYS A 118 7.07 11.72 -10.89
CA CYS A 118 8.19 11.01 -10.28
C CYS A 118 7.97 10.84 -8.77
N VAL A 119 8.38 9.69 -8.25
CA VAL A 119 8.41 9.39 -6.82
C VAL A 119 9.82 9.68 -6.30
N PRO A 120 9.99 10.62 -5.34
CA PRO A 120 11.27 10.83 -4.67
C PRO A 120 11.57 9.65 -3.73
N VAL A 121 12.66 8.95 -3.98
CA VAL A 121 13.16 7.87 -3.10
C VAL A 121 14.38 8.37 -2.36
N GLU A 122 14.30 8.46 -1.02
CA GLU A 122 15.41 8.88 -0.18
C GLU A 122 16.52 7.81 -0.24
N MET A 123 17.76 8.22 -0.53
CA MET A 123 18.82 7.30 -0.93
C MET A 123 19.55 6.61 0.23
N LEU A 124 19.53 7.18 1.44
CA LEU A 124 20.18 6.60 2.62
C LEU A 124 19.28 5.57 3.31
N GLY A 125 18.03 5.95 3.58
CA GLY A 125 17.04 5.10 4.20
C GLY A 125 16.20 4.29 3.22
N ARG A 126 16.32 4.58 1.90
CA ARG A 126 15.55 3.96 0.81
C ARG A 126 14.03 4.04 0.99
N VAL A 127 13.59 5.14 1.57
CA VAL A 127 12.18 5.40 1.83
C VAL A 127 11.60 6.20 0.67
N SER A 128 10.51 5.73 0.09
CA SER A 128 9.75 6.48 -0.90
C SER A 128 8.98 7.61 -0.22
N PHE A 129 8.94 8.76 -0.87
CA PHE A 129 8.17 9.92 -0.47
C PHE A 129 6.98 10.09 -1.45
N PRO A 130 5.97 10.93 -1.10
CA PRO A 130 4.83 11.16 -1.98
C PRO A 130 5.25 11.59 -3.38
N PRO A 131 4.53 11.17 -4.43
CA PRO A 131 4.85 11.56 -5.80
C PRO A 131 4.76 13.07 -5.99
N ILE A 132 5.55 13.59 -6.91
CA ILE A 132 5.55 15.00 -7.26
C ILE A 132 4.29 15.32 -8.05
N GLY A 133 3.46 16.23 -7.52
CA GLY A 133 2.22 16.72 -8.12
C GLY A 133 2.35 18.11 -8.76
N ASP A 134 1.23 18.80 -8.88
CA ASP A 134 1.17 20.17 -9.42
C ASP A 134 1.49 21.25 -8.37
N LEU A 135 1.36 20.93 -7.10
CA LEU A 135 1.64 21.85 -6.01
C LEU A 135 3.12 21.85 -5.64
N PRO A 136 3.66 22.93 -5.07
CA PRO A 136 5.01 22.98 -4.54
C PRO A 136 5.26 21.83 -3.53
N TYR A 137 6.40 21.20 -3.64
CA TYR A 137 6.77 20.05 -2.81
C TYR A 137 7.27 20.51 -1.44
N LEU A 138 6.48 20.25 -0.40
CA LEU A 138 6.78 20.67 0.97
C LEU A 138 7.66 19.65 1.68
N LEU A 139 8.80 20.10 2.22
CA LEU A 139 9.70 19.32 3.05
C LEU A 139 10.03 20.09 4.34
N THR A 140 10.27 19.37 5.42
CA THR A 140 10.85 19.91 6.64
C THR A 140 12.18 19.21 6.93
N LEU A 141 13.24 19.98 7.00
CA LEU A 141 14.58 19.45 7.27
C LEU A 141 14.99 19.81 8.70
N PRO A 142 15.54 18.86 9.49
CA PRO A 142 16.11 19.15 10.80
C PRO A 142 17.32 20.07 10.68
N SER A 143 17.82 20.56 11.83
CA SER A 143 19.05 21.35 11.90
C SER A 143 20.20 20.64 11.19
N HIS A 144 20.86 21.33 10.25
CA HIS A 144 21.93 20.78 9.42
C HIS A 144 21.58 19.46 8.71
N GLY A 145 20.29 19.13 8.62
CA GLY A 145 19.79 17.95 7.91
C GLY A 145 19.83 18.11 6.38
N PHE A 146 19.82 17.00 5.70
CA PHE A 146 19.77 16.98 4.24
C PHE A 146 19.01 15.74 3.78
N TYR A 147 18.57 15.80 2.52
CA TYR A 147 18.02 14.66 1.79
C TYR A 147 18.68 14.55 0.42
N TRP A 148 18.94 13.31 0.01
CA TRP A 148 19.24 12.93 -1.36
C TRP A 148 18.11 12.04 -1.86
N PHE A 149 17.36 12.52 -2.83
CA PHE A 149 16.28 11.77 -3.44
C PHE A 149 16.63 11.37 -4.87
N ARG A 150 16.48 10.10 -5.18
CA ARG A 150 16.39 9.68 -6.57
C ARG A 150 14.95 9.91 -7.04
N LEU A 151 14.76 10.66 -8.13
CA LEU A 151 13.46 10.89 -8.73
C LEU A 151 13.18 9.75 -9.72
N SER A 152 12.29 8.85 -9.39
CA SER A 152 11.99 7.64 -10.17
C SER A 152 10.57 7.66 -10.70
N GLN A 153 10.38 7.28 -11.97
CA GLN A 153 9.06 7.08 -12.55
C GLN A 153 8.48 5.69 -12.26
N HIS A 154 9.32 4.75 -11.79
CA HIS A 154 8.97 3.34 -11.61
C HIS A 154 9.06 2.89 -10.13
N ALA A 155 9.26 3.82 -9.20
CA ALA A 155 9.28 3.48 -7.78
C ALA A 155 7.85 3.35 -7.24
N ASP A 156 7.65 2.35 -6.37
CA ASP A 156 6.40 2.21 -5.64
C ASP A 156 6.19 3.41 -4.71
N MET A 157 4.96 3.91 -4.69
CA MET A 157 4.57 4.94 -3.74
C MET A 157 4.64 4.43 -2.30
N PRO A 158 4.88 5.33 -1.32
CA PRO A 158 4.85 4.94 0.08
C PRO A 158 3.50 4.29 0.42
N PRO A 159 3.46 3.19 1.20
CA PRO A 159 2.21 2.48 1.52
C PRO A 159 1.21 3.34 2.31
N TRP A 160 1.68 4.40 2.96
CA TRP A 160 0.84 5.39 3.66
C TRP A 160 0.38 6.55 2.76
N HIS A 161 0.94 6.68 1.57
CA HIS A 161 0.50 7.68 0.60
C HIS A 161 -0.76 7.16 -0.08
N GLN A 162 -1.89 7.67 0.36
CA GLN A 162 -3.11 7.57 -0.40
C GLN A 162 -3.05 8.71 -1.42
N GLU A 163 -3.04 8.38 -2.72
CA GLU A 163 -3.30 9.38 -3.75
C GLU A 163 -4.62 10.05 -3.38
N SER A 164 -4.56 11.29 -2.92
CA SER A 164 -5.71 12.17 -3.10
C SER A 164 -5.82 12.31 -4.61
N THR A 165 -6.61 11.46 -5.22
CA THR A 165 -7.05 11.68 -6.59
C THR A 165 -7.46 13.15 -6.63
N PRO A 166 -6.86 13.99 -7.50
CA PRO A 166 -7.35 15.34 -7.64
C PRO A 166 -8.84 15.19 -7.78
N LEU A 167 -9.63 15.97 -7.05
CA LEU A 167 -11.08 16.00 -7.16
C LEU A 167 -11.40 16.41 -8.60
N GLN A 168 -11.21 15.49 -9.52
CA GLN A 168 -11.85 15.52 -10.82
C GLN A 168 -13.30 15.65 -10.44
N GLU A 169 -13.96 16.71 -10.83
CA GLU A 169 -15.32 17.04 -10.42
C GLU A 169 -16.16 15.78 -10.53
N SER A 170 -16.36 15.12 -9.38
CA SER A 170 -17.08 13.85 -9.33
C SER A 170 -18.44 14.11 -9.93
N PRO A 171 -18.92 13.32 -10.89
CA PRO A 171 -20.22 13.55 -11.51
C PRO A 171 -21.28 13.67 -10.42
N THR A 172 -22.24 14.58 -10.62
CA THR A 172 -23.35 14.71 -9.67
C THR A 172 -24.53 13.93 -10.20
N LEU A 173 -25.01 12.96 -9.42
CA LEU A 173 -26.22 12.20 -9.69
C LEU A 173 -27.39 12.73 -8.86
N VAL A 174 -28.52 12.99 -9.50
CA VAL A 174 -29.72 13.48 -8.82
C VAL A 174 -30.69 12.32 -8.60
N LEU A 175 -30.65 11.74 -7.42
CA LEU A 175 -31.58 10.68 -7.01
C LEU A 175 -32.91 11.30 -6.56
N PHE A 176 -34.02 10.71 -6.93
CA PHE A 176 -35.36 11.18 -6.52
C PHE A 176 -36.00 10.25 -5.50
N ASP A 177 -35.54 9.00 -5.40
CA ASP A 177 -36.04 7.99 -4.45
C ASP A 177 -34.96 6.91 -4.17
N GLY A 178 -33.83 7.33 -3.63
CA GLY A 178 -32.71 6.45 -3.32
C GLY A 178 -32.30 5.57 -4.51
N TRP A 179 -31.97 4.32 -4.25
CA TRP A 179 -31.49 3.34 -5.25
C TRP A 179 -32.53 3.04 -6.35
N THR A 180 -33.84 3.16 -6.05
CA THR A 180 -34.90 2.91 -7.05
C THR A 180 -34.85 3.87 -8.21
N SER A 181 -34.20 5.03 -8.04
CA SER A 181 -33.99 6.04 -9.09
C SER A 181 -33.22 5.53 -10.32
N LEU A 182 -32.49 4.44 -10.17
CA LEU A 182 -31.72 3.82 -11.25
C LEU A 182 -32.51 2.78 -12.05
N PHE A 183 -33.72 2.40 -11.60
CA PHE A 183 -34.46 1.26 -12.16
C PHE A 183 -35.83 1.66 -12.65
N ARG A 184 -36.06 1.45 -13.95
CA ARG A 184 -37.30 1.79 -14.66
C ARG A 184 -38.56 1.12 -14.06
N ASP A 185 -38.44 -0.12 -13.67
CA ASP A 185 -39.53 -0.96 -13.15
C ASP A 185 -39.90 -0.67 -11.69
N LYS A 186 -39.09 0.12 -11.00
CA LYS A 186 -39.26 0.50 -9.59
C LYS A 186 -39.76 1.92 -9.40
N VAL A 187 -39.98 2.66 -10.50
CA VAL A 187 -40.40 4.08 -10.42
C VAL A 187 -41.78 4.28 -11.06
N MET A 188 -42.44 5.37 -10.67
CA MET A 188 -43.72 5.77 -11.22
C MET A 188 -43.60 6.11 -12.73
N PRO A 189 -44.63 5.86 -13.54
CA PRO A 189 -44.59 6.03 -15.03
C PRO A 189 -44.03 7.37 -15.50
N TRP A 190 -44.35 8.47 -14.83
CA TRP A 190 -43.85 9.80 -15.21
C TRP A 190 -42.37 10.06 -14.87
N ARG A 191 -41.73 9.17 -14.11
CA ARG A 191 -40.32 9.23 -13.75
C ARG A 191 -39.44 8.31 -14.57
N ILE A 192 -40.00 7.47 -15.44
CA ILE A 192 -39.26 6.48 -16.23
C ILE A 192 -38.13 7.14 -17.03
N GLY A 193 -38.39 8.23 -17.76
CA GLY A 193 -37.38 8.91 -18.54
C GLY A 193 -36.25 9.52 -17.70
N MET A 194 -36.54 9.89 -16.45
CA MET A 194 -35.51 10.35 -15.50
C MET A 194 -34.65 9.18 -15.01
N ALA A 195 -35.26 8.04 -14.69
CA ALA A 195 -34.55 6.85 -14.27
C ALA A 195 -33.63 6.33 -15.38
N GLU A 196 -34.12 6.26 -16.61
CA GLU A 196 -33.31 5.86 -17.77
C GLU A 196 -32.11 6.80 -18.04
N ARG A 197 -32.31 8.10 -17.89
CA ARG A 197 -31.21 9.07 -18.01
C ARG A 197 -30.18 8.91 -16.90
N MET A 198 -30.64 8.72 -15.66
CA MET A 198 -29.80 8.52 -14.50
C MET A 198 -28.97 7.23 -14.62
N ARG A 199 -29.64 6.14 -15.01
CA ARG A 199 -28.97 4.85 -15.25
C ARG A 199 -27.92 4.96 -16.35
N ARG A 200 -28.27 5.62 -17.47
CA ARG A 200 -27.31 5.83 -18.55
C ARG A 200 -26.09 6.63 -18.08
N GLN A 201 -26.27 7.74 -17.38
CA GLN A 201 -25.16 8.53 -16.83
C GLN A 201 -24.32 7.67 -15.88
N PHE A 202 -24.95 6.85 -15.06
CA PHE A 202 -24.24 5.94 -14.14
C PHE A 202 -23.40 4.91 -14.93
N GLU A 203 -23.99 4.26 -15.96
CA GLU A 203 -23.36 3.20 -16.74
C GLU A 203 -22.29 3.68 -17.72
N THR A 204 -22.41 4.91 -18.28
CA THR A 204 -21.50 5.40 -19.33
C THR A 204 -20.48 6.42 -18.85
N ASP A 205 -20.65 7.00 -17.67
CA ASP A 205 -19.77 8.07 -17.17
C ASP A 205 -19.27 7.77 -15.74
N THR A 206 -20.19 7.54 -14.80
CA THR A 206 -19.82 7.45 -13.37
C THR A 206 -19.02 6.19 -13.06
N VAL A 207 -19.51 5.03 -13.44
CA VAL A 207 -18.85 3.74 -13.14
C VAL A 207 -17.58 3.54 -13.96
N PRO A 208 -17.56 3.78 -15.28
CA PRO A 208 -16.34 3.66 -16.07
C PRO A 208 -15.17 4.48 -15.50
N ARG A 209 -15.38 5.76 -15.26
CA ARG A 209 -14.35 6.65 -14.69
C ARG A 209 -13.81 6.16 -13.35
N PHE A 210 -14.69 5.67 -12.48
CA PHE A 210 -14.27 5.15 -11.19
C PHE A 210 -13.46 3.86 -11.35
N MET A 211 -13.93 2.92 -12.18
CA MET A 211 -13.28 1.62 -12.35
C MET A 211 -11.89 1.71 -12.97
N GLU A 212 -11.70 2.58 -13.95
CA GLU A 212 -10.40 2.82 -14.61
C GLU A 212 -9.29 3.23 -13.62
N LEU A 213 -9.66 3.89 -12.53
CA LEU A 213 -8.75 4.32 -11.46
C LEU A 213 -8.45 3.21 -10.45
N GLN A 214 -9.21 2.10 -10.46
CA GLN A 214 -9.09 1.07 -9.45
C GLN A 214 -7.94 0.10 -9.71
N ARG A 215 -7.22 -0.29 -8.64
CA ARG A 215 -6.15 -1.29 -8.73
C ARG A 215 -6.64 -2.68 -9.17
N TRP A 216 -7.87 -3.03 -8.80
CA TRP A 216 -8.48 -4.31 -9.11
C TRP A 216 -9.05 -4.39 -10.55
N TYR A 217 -9.10 -3.29 -11.28
CA TYR A 217 -9.43 -3.31 -12.69
C TYR A 217 -8.28 -3.92 -13.50
N ALA A 218 -8.56 -5.05 -14.15
CA ALA A 218 -7.52 -5.90 -14.72
C ALA A 218 -6.85 -5.34 -15.98
N THR A 219 -7.56 -4.47 -16.73
CA THR A 219 -7.14 -4.04 -18.08
C THR A 219 -6.69 -2.58 -18.04
N LYS A 220 -5.60 -2.32 -17.33
CA LYS A 220 -5.04 -0.97 -17.25
C LYS A 220 -4.67 -0.42 -18.63
N GLY A 221 -5.12 0.80 -18.91
CA GLY A 221 -4.85 1.50 -20.17
C GLY A 221 -5.92 1.34 -21.24
N ASN A 222 -6.93 0.49 -21.04
CA ASN A 222 -8.11 0.43 -21.90
C ASN A 222 -9.25 1.26 -21.28
N THR A 223 -9.90 2.06 -22.09
CA THR A 223 -11.12 2.80 -21.71
C THR A 223 -12.30 1.85 -21.65
N ILE A 224 -13.19 2.09 -20.71
CA ILE A 224 -14.46 1.38 -20.57
C ILE A 224 -15.53 2.22 -21.27
N ASP A 225 -16.13 1.71 -22.35
CA ASP A 225 -17.16 2.43 -23.07
C ASP A 225 -18.47 2.48 -22.28
N GLN A 226 -18.84 1.35 -21.67
CA GLN A 226 -20.02 1.22 -20.82
C GLN A 226 -19.83 0.14 -19.75
N ALA A 227 -20.39 0.36 -18.56
CA ALA A 227 -20.50 -0.62 -17.47
C ALA A 227 -21.98 -0.87 -17.19
N ARG A 228 -22.54 -1.89 -17.84
CA ARG A 228 -23.98 -2.19 -17.80
C ARG A 228 -24.35 -3.00 -16.55
N ILE A 229 -25.41 -2.59 -15.84
CA ILE A 229 -25.97 -3.38 -14.76
C ILE A 229 -26.74 -4.55 -15.37
N VAL A 230 -26.22 -5.78 -15.23
CA VAL A 230 -26.88 -7.00 -15.74
C VAL A 230 -27.81 -7.63 -14.71
N ASP A 231 -27.47 -7.53 -13.43
CA ASP A 231 -28.37 -7.90 -12.34
C ASP A 231 -28.10 -7.02 -11.10
N HIS A 232 -29.05 -6.97 -10.18
CA HIS A 232 -28.91 -6.17 -8.96
C HIS A 232 -29.84 -6.62 -7.85
N ALA A 233 -29.43 -6.31 -6.62
CA ALA A 233 -30.29 -6.33 -5.45
C ALA A 233 -30.18 -5.03 -4.67
N VAL A 234 -31.28 -4.54 -4.11
CA VAL A 234 -31.26 -3.49 -3.10
C VAL A 234 -31.37 -4.15 -1.74
N TRP A 235 -30.25 -4.14 -1.02
CA TRP A 235 -30.16 -4.77 0.29
C TRP A 235 -30.34 -3.74 1.40
N LYS A 236 -31.40 -3.91 2.21
CA LYS A 236 -31.74 -3.06 3.34
C LYS A 236 -31.36 -3.76 4.64
N SER A 237 -30.64 -3.06 5.49
CA SER A 237 -30.36 -3.45 6.86
C SER A 237 -30.78 -2.33 7.79
N VAL A 238 -30.78 -2.56 9.10
CA VAL A 238 -31.23 -1.58 10.09
C VAL A 238 -30.43 -0.27 9.93
N GLY A 239 -31.12 0.81 9.52
CA GLY A 239 -30.51 2.13 9.33
C GLY A 239 -29.66 2.34 8.09
N SER A 240 -29.49 1.33 7.22
CA SER A 240 -28.62 1.41 6.03
C SER A 240 -29.21 0.68 4.85
N GLY A 241 -28.84 1.10 3.64
CA GLY A 241 -29.22 0.45 2.40
C GLY A 241 -28.08 0.47 1.38
N TRP A 242 -27.85 -0.66 0.74
CA TRP A 242 -26.82 -0.82 -0.26
C TRP A 242 -27.41 -1.33 -1.59
N LEU A 243 -26.78 -0.96 -2.69
CA LEU A 243 -27.05 -1.54 -3.98
C LEU A 243 -25.95 -2.56 -4.27
N LEU A 244 -26.35 -3.77 -4.65
CA LEU A 244 -25.46 -4.88 -4.99
C LEU A 244 -25.59 -5.17 -6.49
N PRO A 245 -24.95 -4.40 -7.38
CA PRO A 245 -25.02 -4.62 -8.81
C PRO A 245 -23.99 -5.66 -9.26
N LEU A 246 -24.36 -6.44 -10.28
CA LEU A 246 -23.46 -7.14 -11.16
C LEU A 246 -23.30 -6.29 -12.43
N LEU A 247 -22.08 -5.95 -12.77
CA LEU A 247 -21.74 -5.08 -13.88
C LEU A 247 -21.04 -5.86 -14.97
N GLU A 248 -21.52 -5.75 -16.19
CA GLU A 248 -20.84 -6.22 -17.38
C GLU A 248 -20.18 -5.04 -18.09
N LEU A 249 -18.92 -5.20 -18.47
CA LEU A 249 -18.16 -4.14 -19.14
C LEU A 249 -18.14 -4.39 -20.63
N ASP A 250 -18.57 -3.38 -21.39
CA ASP A 250 -18.40 -3.33 -22.82
C ASP A 250 -17.05 -2.66 -23.14
N GLY A 251 -16.19 -3.35 -23.88
CA GLY A 251 -14.87 -2.84 -24.24
C GLY A 251 -14.00 -3.91 -24.92
N PRO A 252 -12.77 -3.56 -25.33
CA PRO A 252 -11.87 -4.48 -26.07
C PRO A 252 -11.31 -5.64 -25.22
N ALA A 253 -11.56 -5.67 -23.93
CA ALA A 253 -11.29 -6.83 -23.09
C ALA A 253 -12.57 -7.62 -22.91
N GLU A 254 -12.50 -8.93 -23.18
CA GLU A 254 -13.57 -9.93 -23.06
C GLU A 254 -14.65 -9.58 -22.04
N ASP A 255 -15.92 -9.80 -22.37
CA ASP A 255 -17.10 -9.66 -21.50
C ASP A 255 -16.81 -10.18 -20.09
N SER A 256 -16.53 -9.24 -19.19
CA SER A 256 -16.16 -9.58 -17.81
C SER A 256 -17.20 -9.00 -16.87
N THR A 257 -17.75 -9.87 -16.02
CA THR A 257 -18.68 -9.45 -14.97
C THR A 257 -17.92 -9.00 -13.73
N TYR A 258 -18.36 -7.89 -13.14
CA TYR A 258 -17.77 -7.33 -11.91
C TYR A 258 -18.81 -7.18 -10.80
N PHE A 259 -18.38 -7.42 -9.57
CA PHE A 259 -19.16 -7.13 -8.37
C PHE A 259 -18.68 -5.85 -7.71
N MET A 260 -19.54 -4.85 -7.68
CA MET A 260 -19.22 -3.53 -7.11
C MET A 260 -20.37 -3.03 -6.23
N PRO A 261 -20.49 -3.51 -4.99
CA PRO A 261 -21.51 -3.03 -4.07
C PRO A 261 -21.34 -1.52 -3.77
N LEU A 262 -22.45 -0.81 -3.66
CA LEU A 262 -22.50 0.63 -3.52
C LEU A 262 -23.22 1.05 -2.25
N ALA A 263 -22.73 2.12 -1.65
CA ALA A 263 -23.29 2.76 -0.46
C ALA A 263 -23.63 4.23 -0.76
N LEU A 264 -24.63 4.77 -0.06
CA LEU A 264 -24.94 6.18 -0.01
C LEU A 264 -24.64 6.69 1.41
N ALA A 265 -24.07 7.88 1.52
CA ALA A 265 -23.90 8.61 2.77
C ALA A 265 -24.33 10.05 2.57
N TRP A 266 -25.02 10.64 3.56
CA TRP A 266 -25.65 11.95 3.49
C TRP A 266 -25.01 12.93 4.47
N GLU A 267 -24.77 14.16 4.05
CA GLU A 267 -24.12 15.21 4.85
C GLU A 267 -24.91 15.56 6.12
N ASP A 268 -26.24 15.31 6.12
CA ASP A 268 -27.11 15.71 7.21
C ASP A 268 -27.00 14.82 8.47
N HIS A 269 -26.50 13.55 8.33
CA HIS A 269 -26.56 12.58 9.43
C HIS A 269 -25.58 11.39 9.37
N ASP A 270 -24.64 11.36 8.40
CA ASP A 270 -23.75 10.21 8.16
C ASP A 270 -22.26 10.61 8.15
N ASP A 271 -21.81 11.50 9.04
CA ASP A 271 -20.43 12.05 9.01
C ASP A 271 -19.34 10.97 8.97
N GLU A 272 -19.43 9.93 9.81
CA GLU A 272 -18.44 8.84 9.84
C GLU A 272 -18.44 8.06 8.53
N ARG A 273 -19.61 7.79 7.97
CA ARG A 273 -19.78 7.06 6.73
C ARG A 273 -19.34 7.90 5.53
N LEU A 274 -19.60 9.22 5.54
CA LEU A 274 -19.08 10.15 4.54
C LEU A 274 -17.55 10.15 4.50
N GLN A 275 -16.92 10.21 5.66
CA GLN A 275 -15.47 10.15 5.75
C GLN A 275 -14.93 8.82 5.21
N ALA A 276 -15.56 7.70 5.57
CA ALA A 276 -15.17 6.37 5.10
C ALA A 276 -15.32 6.23 3.58
N LEU A 277 -16.45 6.68 3.01
CA LEU A 277 -16.72 6.61 1.57
C LEU A 277 -15.95 7.66 0.76
N GLY A 278 -15.50 8.75 1.36
CA GLY A 278 -14.76 9.81 0.68
C GLY A 278 -13.54 9.31 -0.09
N HIS A 279 -12.87 8.28 0.42
CA HIS A 279 -11.70 7.65 -0.24
C HIS A 279 -12.06 6.77 -1.45
N ALA A 280 -13.34 6.43 -1.62
CA ALA A 280 -13.82 5.56 -2.69
C ALA A 280 -15.12 6.10 -3.28
N ALA A 281 -15.25 7.42 -3.34
CA ALA A 281 -16.41 8.10 -3.89
C ALA A 281 -16.47 7.96 -5.42
N LEU A 282 -17.62 7.49 -5.92
CA LEU A 282 -17.92 7.43 -7.35
C LEU A 282 -18.53 8.73 -7.84
N ALA A 283 -19.46 9.30 -7.07
CA ALA A 283 -20.22 10.47 -7.45
C ALA A 283 -20.69 11.24 -6.22
N LYS A 284 -20.88 12.55 -6.40
CA LYS A 284 -21.74 13.32 -5.51
C LYS A 284 -23.20 12.97 -5.80
N VAL A 285 -24.02 12.86 -4.75
CA VAL A 285 -25.44 12.58 -4.91
C VAL A 285 -26.27 13.68 -4.29
N ARG A 286 -27.39 13.95 -4.91
CA ARG A 286 -28.38 14.86 -4.39
C ARG A 286 -29.75 14.21 -4.41
N GLN A 287 -30.43 14.23 -3.28
CA GLN A 287 -31.81 13.75 -3.17
C GLN A 287 -32.64 14.82 -2.46
N GLN A 288 -33.54 15.47 -3.20
CA GLN A 288 -34.30 16.63 -2.69
C GLN A 288 -33.35 17.73 -2.15
N ALA A 289 -33.38 18.01 -0.85
CA ALA A 289 -32.53 18.99 -0.18
C ALA A 289 -31.20 18.39 0.31
N SER A 290 -31.14 17.06 0.48
CA SER A 290 -29.95 16.36 1.01
C SER A 290 -28.89 16.19 -0.07
N VAL A 291 -27.64 16.44 0.32
CA VAL A 291 -26.44 16.22 -0.49
C VAL A 291 -25.62 15.12 0.18
N GLY A 292 -24.90 14.34 -0.62
CA GLY A 292 -24.12 13.24 -0.09
C GLY A 292 -23.17 12.64 -1.11
N LEU A 293 -22.65 11.47 -0.81
CA LEU A 293 -21.74 10.70 -1.64
C LEU A 293 -22.29 9.31 -1.98
N MET A 294 -22.05 8.86 -3.18
CA MET A 294 -22.12 7.46 -3.59
C MET A 294 -20.72 6.91 -3.65
N GLY A 295 -20.46 5.83 -2.94
CA GLY A 295 -19.14 5.21 -2.87
C GLY A 295 -19.19 3.69 -2.90
N ASP A 296 -18.01 3.07 -3.04
CA ASP A 296 -17.84 1.63 -2.93
C ASP A 296 -18.16 1.16 -1.50
N ALA A 297 -19.18 0.29 -1.38
CA ALA A 297 -19.68 -0.16 -0.07
C ALA A 297 -18.64 -0.95 0.74
N PHE A 298 -17.62 -1.51 0.12
CA PHE A 298 -16.53 -2.14 0.87
C PHE A 298 -15.71 -1.14 1.69
N PHE A 299 -15.90 0.16 1.47
CA PHE A 299 -15.34 1.21 2.32
C PHE A 299 -16.25 1.59 3.50
N ASP A 300 -17.48 1.14 3.51
CA ASP A 300 -18.42 1.29 4.62
C ASP A 300 -18.22 0.16 5.64
N PRO A 301 -17.76 0.44 6.88
CA PRO A 301 -17.60 -0.59 7.91
C PRO A 301 -18.91 -1.31 8.26
N GLY A 302 -20.04 -0.61 8.14
CA GLY A 302 -21.37 -1.17 8.33
C GLY A 302 -21.70 -2.25 7.32
N PHE A 303 -21.32 -2.05 6.05
CA PHE A 303 -21.48 -3.05 4.98
C PHE A 303 -20.71 -4.33 5.28
N ALA A 304 -19.42 -4.22 5.64
CA ALA A 304 -18.60 -5.39 5.92
C ALA A 304 -19.17 -6.23 7.08
N ARG A 305 -19.61 -5.58 8.17
CA ARG A 305 -20.25 -6.26 9.30
C ARG A 305 -21.58 -6.90 8.90
N ALA A 306 -22.41 -6.19 8.15
CA ALA A 306 -23.70 -6.71 7.68
C ALA A 306 -23.48 -7.93 6.74
N LEU A 307 -22.51 -7.87 5.82
CA LEU A 307 -22.20 -8.96 4.90
C LEU A 307 -21.79 -10.24 5.64
N VAL A 308 -20.88 -10.11 6.60
CA VAL A 308 -20.41 -11.25 7.42
C VAL A 308 -21.52 -11.80 8.31
N SER A 309 -22.36 -10.92 8.89
CA SER A 309 -23.52 -11.35 9.67
C SER A 309 -24.54 -12.10 8.81
N ALA A 310 -24.83 -11.58 7.61
CA ALA A 310 -25.74 -12.23 6.67
C ALA A 310 -25.24 -13.64 6.25
N ILE A 311 -23.91 -13.79 6.08
CA ILE A 311 -23.31 -15.10 5.81
C ILE A 311 -23.54 -16.04 6.99
N ARG A 312 -23.25 -15.62 8.23
CA ARG A 312 -23.50 -16.43 9.41
C ARG A 312 -24.96 -16.86 9.54
N ASP A 313 -25.88 -15.94 9.26
CA ASP A 313 -27.33 -16.09 9.47
C ASP A 313 -28.05 -16.75 8.28
N ARG A 314 -27.29 -17.23 7.25
CA ARG A 314 -27.80 -17.91 6.05
C ARG A 314 -28.85 -17.10 5.29
N GLN A 315 -28.66 -15.80 5.16
CA GLN A 315 -29.62 -14.98 4.45
C GLN A 315 -29.72 -15.35 2.97
N LEU A 316 -30.89 -15.06 2.40
CA LEU A 316 -31.15 -15.13 0.97
C LEU A 316 -31.64 -13.75 0.53
N LEU A 317 -31.17 -13.30 -0.61
CA LEU A 317 -31.57 -12.01 -1.16
C LEU A 317 -31.85 -12.17 -2.63
N ASP A 318 -33.12 -11.98 -3.02
CA ASP A 318 -33.51 -12.04 -4.42
C ASP A 318 -32.93 -10.84 -5.19
N THR A 319 -32.43 -11.12 -6.39
CA THR A 319 -31.99 -10.12 -7.35
C THR A 319 -33.04 -9.96 -8.45
N ALA A 320 -32.78 -9.14 -9.46
CA ALA A 320 -33.71 -9.00 -10.60
C ALA A 320 -33.78 -10.30 -11.44
N HIS A 321 -32.68 -11.04 -11.57
CA HIS A 321 -32.56 -12.20 -12.45
C HIS A 321 -32.00 -13.45 -11.75
N GLY A 322 -31.95 -13.48 -10.44
CA GLY A 322 -31.41 -14.59 -9.67
C GLY A 322 -31.51 -14.39 -8.17
N GLN A 323 -30.53 -14.93 -7.44
CA GLN A 323 -30.51 -14.91 -5.98
C GLN A 323 -29.07 -14.83 -5.45
N LEU A 324 -28.83 -13.98 -4.46
CA LEU A 324 -27.63 -13.98 -3.65
C LEU A 324 -27.83 -14.90 -2.44
N ARG A 325 -26.95 -15.89 -2.30
CA ARG A 325 -26.98 -16.85 -1.20
C ARG A 325 -25.80 -16.63 -0.29
N PHE A 326 -26.09 -16.41 0.98
CA PHE A 326 -25.11 -16.23 2.05
C PHE A 326 -24.93 -17.57 2.75
N LEU A 327 -23.84 -18.26 2.49
CA LEU A 327 -23.63 -19.66 2.83
C LEU A 327 -22.53 -19.79 3.91
N PRO A 328 -22.89 -20.03 5.18
CA PRO A 328 -21.90 -20.25 6.24
C PRO A 328 -21.42 -21.72 6.24
N SER A 329 -20.21 -21.94 6.76
CA SER A 329 -19.81 -23.28 7.24
C SER A 329 -20.65 -23.67 8.45
N PRO A 330 -20.74 -24.98 8.76
CA PRO A 330 -21.46 -25.45 9.94
C PRO A 330 -20.94 -24.82 11.25
N GLN A 331 -19.64 -24.67 11.38
CA GLN A 331 -19.01 -24.04 12.56
C GLN A 331 -19.34 -22.56 12.68
N PHE A 332 -19.29 -21.82 11.58
CA PHE A 332 -19.57 -20.40 11.59
C PHE A 332 -21.03 -20.07 11.89
N ALA A 333 -21.96 -20.87 11.37
CA ALA A 333 -23.38 -20.73 11.67
C ALA A 333 -23.74 -20.86 13.17
N GLN A 334 -22.89 -21.57 13.95
CA GLN A 334 -23.05 -21.77 15.38
C GLN A 334 -22.16 -20.83 16.22
N SER A 335 -21.37 -19.98 15.57
CA SER A 335 -20.42 -19.11 16.28
C SER A 335 -21.14 -18.03 17.07
N GLN A 336 -20.62 -17.71 18.27
CA GLN A 336 -21.10 -16.67 19.16
C GLN A 336 -20.31 -15.35 18.98
N ILE A 337 -19.63 -15.18 17.84
CA ILE A 337 -18.83 -13.97 17.59
C ILE A 337 -19.76 -12.76 17.46
N ASP A 338 -19.54 -11.76 18.28
CA ASP A 338 -20.23 -10.46 18.17
C ASP A 338 -19.64 -9.64 17.02
N ILE A 339 -20.14 -9.89 15.81
CA ILE A 339 -19.66 -9.25 14.57
C ILE A 339 -19.85 -7.73 14.62
N ALA A 340 -20.90 -7.26 15.31
CA ALA A 340 -21.21 -5.84 15.39
C ALA A 340 -20.14 -5.04 16.16
N ALA A 341 -19.52 -5.67 17.16
CA ALA A 341 -18.47 -5.06 17.98
C ALA A 341 -17.07 -5.10 17.32
N LEU A 342 -16.87 -5.89 16.24
CA LEU A 342 -15.56 -6.01 15.62
C LEU A 342 -15.14 -4.71 14.92
N ALA A 343 -13.91 -4.29 15.16
CA ALA A 343 -13.27 -3.22 14.39
C ALA A 343 -13.04 -3.67 12.95
N VAL A 344 -13.32 -2.79 12.00
CA VAL A 344 -13.10 -3.06 10.57
C VAL A 344 -11.86 -2.35 10.10
N SER A 345 -10.92 -3.08 9.52
CA SER A 345 -9.69 -2.54 8.96
C SER A 345 -9.41 -3.13 7.57
N ARG A 346 -8.62 -2.42 6.78
CA ARG A 346 -8.21 -2.83 5.43
C ARG A 346 -6.71 -2.98 5.41
N PRO A 347 -6.19 -4.22 5.49
CA PRO A 347 -4.76 -4.46 5.34
C PRO A 347 -4.30 -4.01 3.94
N SER A 348 -3.14 -3.37 3.88
CA SER A 348 -2.52 -3.07 2.59
C SER A 348 -1.98 -4.39 2.01
N THR A 349 -2.65 -4.93 1.03
CA THR A 349 -2.23 -6.13 0.33
C THR A 349 -2.04 -5.83 -1.15
N ASN A 350 -1.04 -6.44 -1.78
CA ASN A 350 -0.86 -6.38 -3.24
C ASN A 350 -1.86 -7.33 -3.97
N SER A 351 -3.11 -7.34 -3.52
CA SER A 351 -4.15 -8.21 -4.07
C SER A 351 -5.03 -7.46 -5.08
N SER A 352 -5.41 -8.13 -6.16
CA SER A 352 -6.48 -7.69 -7.08
C SER A 352 -7.88 -7.82 -6.47
N ASN A 353 -8.00 -8.46 -5.31
CA ASN A 353 -9.25 -8.64 -4.57
C ASN A 353 -9.34 -7.61 -3.44
N THR A 354 -10.56 -7.28 -3.03
CA THR A 354 -10.78 -6.45 -1.86
C THR A 354 -10.69 -7.29 -0.60
N VAL A 355 -9.87 -6.86 0.34
CA VAL A 355 -9.60 -7.57 1.59
C VAL A 355 -9.96 -6.70 2.78
N ILE A 356 -10.69 -7.26 3.73
CA ILE A 356 -11.14 -6.58 4.94
C ILE A 356 -10.93 -7.51 6.15
N ALA A 357 -10.28 -7.02 7.19
CA ALA A 357 -10.18 -7.71 8.46
C ALA A 357 -11.23 -7.17 9.44
N LEU A 358 -11.92 -8.07 10.14
CA LEU A 358 -12.86 -7.75 11.20
C LEU A 358 -12.29 -8.24 12.54
N GLY A 359 -11.74 -7.32 13.29
CA GLY A 359 -10.95 -7.61 14.48
C GLY A 359 -9.76 -8.54 14.15
N GLU A 360 -9.42 -9.37 15.12
CA GLU A 360 -8.42 -10.43 14.98
C GLU A 360 -9.07 -11.80 14.76
N SER A 361 -10.32 -11.84 14.31
CA SER A 361 -11.11 -13.07 14.23
C SER A 361 -11.49 -13.47 12.82
N LEU A 362 -11.81 -12.51 11.98
CA LEU A 362 -12.41 -12.77 10.67
C LEU A 362 -11.70 -11.99 9.55
N PHE A 363 -11.63 -12.63 8.40
CA PHE A 363 -11.01 -12.08 7.19
C PHE A 363 -11.97 -12.23 6.03
N LEU A 364 -12.46 -11.11 5.49
CA LEU A 364 -13.36 -11.05 4.35
C LEU A 364 -12.56 -10.77 3.08
N LYS A 365 -12.71 -11.63 2.07
CA LYS A 365 -12.13 -11.46 0.75
C LYS A 365 -13.25 -11.37 -0.27
N ALA A 366 -13.31 -10.27 -1.01
CA ALA A 366 -14.30 -10.04 -2.05
C ALA A 366 -13.64 -10.03 -3.44
N TYR A 367 -14.25 -10.77 -4.36
CA TYR A 367 -13.81 -10.90 -5.75
C TYR A 367 -14.49 -9.81 -6.58
N ARG A 368 -13.69 -8.93 -7.15
CA ARG A 368 -14.21 -7.84 -7.99
C ARG A 368 -14.56 -8.30 -9.38
N ARG A 369 -13.64 -9.01 -10.03
CA ARG A 369 -13.89 -9.66 -11.32
C ARG A 369 -14.42 -11.06 -11.06
N LEU A 370 -15.61 -11.33 -11.55
CA LEU A 370 -16.28 -12.61 -11.38
C LEU A 370 -15.95 -13.57 -12.53
N ARG A 371 -16.05 -14.83 -12.22
CA ARG A 371 -15.97 -15.94 -13.19
C ARG A 371 -17.13 -16.86 -12.94
N GLU A 372 -17.65 -17.45 -14.00
CA GLU A 372 -18.64 -18.49 -13.90
C GLU A 372 -18.09 -19.71 -13.17
N GLY A 373 -18.93 -20.32 -12.35
CA GLY A 373 -18.60 -21.44 -11.47
C GLY A 373 -18.14 -21.02 -10.08
N ILE A 374 -17.79 -22.00 -9.26
CA ILE A 374 -17.25 -21.79 -7.92
C ILE A 374 -15.79 -21.32 -8.07
N HIS A 375 -15.44 -20.28 -7.33
CA HIS A 375 -14.05 -19.80 -7.34
C HIS A 375 -13.12 -20.89 -6.78
N PRO A 376 -12.00 -21.23 -7.45
CA PRO A 376 -11.10 -22.33 -7.03
C PRO A 376 -10.62 -22.21 -5.59
N GLU A 377 -10.36 -20.99 -5.10
CA GLU A 377 -9.95 -20.76 -3.72
C GLU A 377 -11.05 -21.13 -2.72
N LEU A 378 -12.32 -20.87 -3.06
CA LEU A 378 -13.45 -21.26 -2.23
C LEU A 378 -13.68 -22.78 -2.26
N GLU A 379 -13.60 -23.40 -3.44
CA GLU A 379 -13.77 -24.84 -3.62
C GLU A 379 -12.73 -25.62 -2.82
N MET A 380 -11.45 -25.30 -3.03
CA MET A 380 -10.36 -25.95 -2.32
C MET A 380 -10.41 -25.65 -0.82
N GLY A 381 -10.68 -24.39 -0.44
CA GLY A 381 -10.79 -24.00 0.96
C GLY A 381 -11.91 -24.76 1.70
N ARG A 382 -13.08 -24.92 1.09
CA ARG A 382 -14.17 -25.74 1.65
C ARG A 382 -13.77 -27.21 1.75
N PHE A 383 -13.16 -27.78 0.72
CA PHE A 383 -12.70 -29.16 0.75
C PHE A 383 -11.72 -29.40 1.89
N LEU A 384 -10.71 -28.54 2.01
CA LEU A 384 -9.68 -28.67 3.06
C LEU A 384 -10.24 -28.41 4.46
N THR A 385 -11.20 -27.52 4.60
CA THR A 385 -11.82 -27.19 5.90
C THR A 385 -12.84 -28.24 6.33
N ASP A 386 -13.80 -28.56 5.46
CA ASP A 386 -15.01 -29.31 5.84
C ASP A 386 -14.86 -30.82 5.57
N ALA A 387 -14.21 -31.23 4.45
CA ALA A 387 -14.11 -32.64 4.06
C ALA A 387 -12.87 -33.31 4.67
N VAL A 388 -11.70 -32.65 4.67
CA VAL A 388 -10.42 -33.23 5.11
C VAL A 388 -10.02 -32.76 6.49
N ALA A 389 -10.55 -31.64 6.98
CA ALA A 389 -10.16 -30.96 8.23
C ALA A 389 -8.64 -30.73 8.33
N PHE A 390 -8.04 -30.24 7.24
CA PHE A 390 -6.59 -30.03 7.14
C PHE A 390 -6.17 -28.84 8.01
N SER A 391 -5.40 -29.12 9.06
CA SER A 391 -5.06 -28.13 10.09
C SER A 391 -4.07 -27.05 9.67
N SER A 392 -3.38 -27.21 8.52
CA SER A 392 -2.37 -26.26 8.03
C SER A 392 -2.89 -25.35 6.92
N CYS A 393 -4.22 -25.25 6.74
CA CYS A 393 -4.85 -24.23 5.90
C CYS A 393 -5.71 -23.28 6.73
N VAL A 394 -5.97 -22.09 6.17
CA VAL A 394 -6.88 -21.12 6.79
C VAL A 394 -8.31 -21.62 6.63
N PRO A 395 -9.09 -21.83 7.70
CA PRO A 395 -10.44 -22.32 7.61
C PRO A 395 -11.37 -21.36 6.85
N VAL A 396 -12.14 -21.87 5.90
CA VAL A 396 -13.22 -21.14 5.24
C VAL A 396 -14.46 -21.17 6.13
N LEU A 397 -14.94 -20.00 6.51
CA LEU A 397 -16.10 -19.85 7.39
C LEU A 397 -17.41 -19.66 6.62
N GLY A 398 -17.35 -19.20 5.38
CA GLY A 398 -18.52 -19.06 4.54
C GLY A 398 -18.26 -18.25 3.29
N ALA A 399 -19.29 -18.09 2.45
CA ALA A 399 -19.19 -17.35 1.21
C ALA A 399 -20.51 -16.64 0.86
N LEU A 400 -20.40 -15.62 0.00
CA LEU A 400 -21.50 -15.04 -0.75
C LEU A 400 -21.39 -15.52 -2.19
N GLU A 401 -22.45 -16.16 -2.68
CA GLU A 401 -22.53 -16.71 -4.04
C GLU A 401 -23.80 -16.19 -4.74
N TYR A 402 -23.67 -15.92 -6.03
CA TYR A 402 -24.80 -15.58 -6.90
C TYR A 402 -25.26 -16.83 -7.67
N PHE A 403 -26.56 -16.97 -7.79
CA PHE A 403 -27.21 -18.00 -8.59
C PHE A 403 -28.21 -17.34 -9.54
N GLY A 404 -27.90 -17.34 -10.82
CA GLY A 404 -28.76 -16.82 -11.86
C GLY A 404 -29.95 -17.79 -12.17
N ASN A 405 -31.06 -17.25 -12.65
CA ASN A 405 -32.22 -18.04 -13.09
C ASN A 405 -31.91 -18.92 -14.30
N ASP A 406 -30.85 -18.62 -15.03
CA ASP A 406 -30.29 -19.38 -16.15
C ASP A 406 -29.38 -20.56 -15.73
N GLY A 407 -29.15 -20.71 -14.42
CA GLY A 407 -28.25 -21.72 -13.86
C GLY A 407 -26.81 -21.25 -13.66
N GLN A 408 -26.51 -20.01 -14.02
CA GLN A 408 -25.17 -19.42 -13.75
C GLN A 408 -24.90 -19.35 -12.26
N GLN A 409 -23.69 -19.73 -11.85
CA GLN A 409 -23.20 -19.59 -10.48
C GLN A 409 -21.91 -18.80 -10.46
N MET A 410 -21.75 -17.88 -9.50
CA MET A 410 -20.53 -17.10 -9.33
C MET A 410 -20.23 -16.87 -7.83
N THR A 411 -18.97 -16.91 -7.47
CA THR A 411 -18.51 -16.56 -6.10
C THR A 411 -18.19 -15.06 -6.02
N LEU A 412 -18.85 -14.33 -5.11
CA LEU A 412 -18.68 -12.89 -4.94
C LEU A 412 -17.72 -12.53 -3.78
N ALA A 413 -17.82 -13.29 -2.69
CA ALA A 413 -16.97 -13.07 -1.52
C ALA A 413 -16.84 -14.36 -0.69
N MET A 414 -15.77 -14.42 0.09
CA MET A 414 -15.60 -15.49 1.09
C MET A 414 -15.13 -14.93 2.41
N VAL A 415 -15.50 -15.57 3.50
CA VAL A 415 -15.05 -15.28 4.86
C VAL A 415 -14.17 -16.42 5.33
N GLN A 416 -13.02 -16.07 5.86
CA GLN A 416 -12.04 -17.00 6.45
C GLN A 416 -11.78 -16.62 7.90
N ALA A 417 -11.25 -17.56 8.67
CA ALA A 417 -10.71 -17.24 9.98
C ALA A 417 -9.49 -16.31 9.82
N HIS A 418 -9.32 -15.37 10.74
CA HIS A 418 -8.10 -14.57 10.78
C HIS A 418 -6.98 -15.38 11.42
N VAL A 419 -5.84 -15.41 10.78
CA VAL A 419 -4.61 -16.01 11.32
C VAL A 419 -3.65 -14.89 11.67
N ALA A 420 -3.33 -14.76 12.95
CA ALA A 420 -2.33 -13.79 13.41
C ALA A 420 -1.00 -14.05 12.71
N ASN A 421 -0.46 -13.06 12.06
CA ASN A 421 0.79 -13.14 11.30
C ASN A 421 1.60 -11.86 11.42
N GLN A 422 2.89 -11.93 11.09
CA GLN A 422 3.82 -10.80 11.06
C GLN A 422 4.06 -10.27 9.64
N GLY A 423 3.30 -10.74 8.67
CA GLY A 423 3.41 -10.42 7.26
C GLY A 423 3.27 -11.66 6.37
N ASP A 424 3.30 -11.45 5.08
CA ASP A 424 3.24 -12.54 4.10
C ASP A 424 4.64 -13.10 3.80
N GLY A 425 4.69 -14.28 3.17
CA GLY A 425 5.94 -14.96 2.84
C GLY A 425 6.78 -14.21 1.79
N TRP A 426 6.14 -13.37 0.95
CA TRP A 426 6.84 -12.53 -0.03
C TRP A 426 7.59 -11.40 0.66
N ALA A 427 6.90 -10.63 1.51
CA ALA A 427 7.51 -9.56 2.31
C ALA A 427 8.64 -10.10 3.18
N PHE A 428 8.40 -11.24 3.87
CA PHE A 428 9.43 -11.91 4.66
C PHE A 428 10.68 -12.28 3.83
N THR A 429 10.47 -12.81 2.62
CA THR A 429 11.57 -13.19 1.73
C THR A 429 12.36 -11.96 1.25
N LEU A 430 11.66 -10.89 0.89
CA LEU A 430 12.30 -9.63 0.47
C LEU A 430 13.12 -9.02 1.60
N ASP A 431 12.58 -8.93 2.82
CA ASP A 431 13.27 -8.43 4.00
C ASP A 431 14.49 -9.28 4.37
N TYR A 432 14.37 -10.60 4.18
CA TYR A 432 15.49 -11.52 4.37
C TYR A 432 16.60 -11.27 3.33
N LEU A 433 16.24 -11.19 2.05
CA LEU A 433 17.20 -10.93 0.97
C LEU A 433 17.86 -9.55 1.12
N GLU A 434 17.13 -8.53 1.50
CA GLU A 434 17.68 -7.19 1.73
C GLU A 434 18.72 -7.21 2.85
N ARG A 435 18.41 -7.81 4.00
CA ARG A 435 19.36 -7.98 5.11
C ARG A 435 20.59 -8.80 4.69
N HIS A 436 20.38 -9.86 3.91
CA HIS A 436 21.49 -10.68 3.42
C HIS A 436 22.40 -9.90 2.47
N LEU A 437 21.83 -9.18 1.49
CA LEU A 437 22.57 -8.36 0.56
C LEU A 437 23.32 -7.21 1.25
N GLU A 438 22.72 -6.62 2.27
CA GLU A 438 23.37 -5.60 3.08
C GLU A 438 24.56 -6.17 3.86
N GLY A 439 24.39 -7.35 4.47
CA GLY A 439 25.48 -8.10 5.11
C GLY A 439 26.60 -8.48 4.13
N LEU A 440 26.25 -8.89 2.91
CA LEU A 440 27.25 -9.16 1.85
C LEU A 440 28.02 -7.88 1.45
N ARG A 441 27.34 -6.76 1.27
CA ARG A 441 27.97 -5.47 0.96
C ARG A 441 28.95 -5.04 2.03
N VAL A 442 28.58 -5.20 3.29
CA VAL A 442 29.46 -4.90 4.44
C VAL A 442 30.69 -5.82 4.43
N ARG A 443 30.48 -7.13 4.25
CA ARG A 443 31.58 -8.11 4.14
C ARG A 443 32.49 -7.84 2.95
N MET A 444 31.97 -7.57 1.77
CA MET A 444 32.78 -7.21 0.60
C MET A 444 33.57 -5.92 0.79
N ALA A 445 32.99 -4.94 1.50
CA ALA A 445 33.70 -3.71 1.83
C ALA A 445 34.85 -3.93 2.85
N LEU A 446 34.71 -4.96 3.71
CA LEU A 446 35.71 -5.35 4.70
C LEU A 446 36.74 -6.37 4.14
N ALA A 447 36.33 -7.27 3.21
CA ALA A 447 37.16 -8.32 2.65
C ALA A 447 38.22 -7.80 1.66
N HIS A 448 38.23 -6.54 1.29
CA HIS A 448 39.40 -5.93 0.63
C HIS A 448 40.65 -5.88 1.54
N ASP A 449 40.50 -6.26 2.83
CA ASP A 449 41.59 -6.19 3.80
C ASP A 449 41.95 -7.55 4.46
N SER A 450 41.16 -8.61 4.29
CA SER A 450 41.47 -9.93 4.86
C SER A 450 40.84 -11.07 4.06
N GLY A 451 41.67 -11.92 3.47
CA GLY A 451 41.26 -13.05 2.61
C GLY A 451 40.59 -14.22 3.33
N ASP A 452 39.63 -13.98 4.19
CA ASP A 452 38.85 -15.01 4.91
C ASP A 452 37.45 -15.14 4.33
N THR A 453 37.24 -16.22 3.58
CA THR A 453 35.92 -16.67 3.12
C THR A 453 35.27 -17.50 4.22
N GLY A 454 34.78 -16.84 5.27
CA GLY A 454 34.02 -17.52 6.33
C GLY A 454 32.75 -18.19 5.79
N ASP A 455 32.43 -19.32 6.37
CA ASP A 455 31.39 -20.29 6.03
C ASP A 455 30.01 -19.63 5.76
N ALA A 456 29.54 -19.74 4.52
CA ALA A 456 28.28 -19.13 4.07
C ALA A 456 27.03 -19.90 4.55
N ASP A 457 27.17 -21.13 4.99
CA ASP A 457 26.04 -22.04 5.30
C ASP A 457 25.31 -21.70 6.60
N GLU A 458 25.98 -21.19 7.62
CA GLU A 458 25.31 -20.81 8.89
C GLU A 458 24.39 -19.58 8.77
N THR A 459 24.58 -18.74 7.78
CA THR A 459 23.83 -17.48 7.62
C THR A 459 22.39 -17.70 7.16
N HIS A 460 22.06 -18.82 6.55
CA HIS A 460 20.76 -19.11 5.93
C HIS A 460 19.85 -20.05 6.74
N GLY A 461 20.36 -20.63 7.83
CA GLY A 461 19.68 -21.71 8.57
C GLY A 461 18.23 -21.40 8.98
N GLY A 462 17.97 -20.19 9.47
CA GLY A 462 16.61 -19.78 9.85
C GLY A 462 15.64 -19.69 8.67
N PHE A 463 16.06 -19.12 7.55
CA PHE A 463 15.25 -19.01 6.35
C PHE A 463 14.99 -20.39 5.71
N LEU A 464 16.02 -21.20 5.57
CA LEU A 464 15.92 -22.56 5.03
C LEU A 464 15.01 -23.46 5.86
N SER A 465 15.03 -23.33 7.19
CA SER A 465 14.11 -24.06 8.09
C SER A 465 12.65 -23.72 7.83
N GLN A 466 12.34 -22.45 7.59
CA GLN A 466 10.97 -22.02 7.26
C GLN A 466 10.54 -22.51 5.87
N VAL A 467 11.43 -22.43 4.87
CA VAL A 467 11.17 -22.96 3.53
C VAL A 467 10.97 -24.48 3.56
N ALA A 468 11.76 -25.20 4.34
CA ALA A 468 11.58 -26.64 4.53
C ALA A 468 10.23 -26.97 5.18
N THR A 469 9.82 -26.18 6.19
CA THR A 469 8.50 -26.33 6.83
C THR A 469 7.38 -26.09 5.82
N LEU A 470 7.48 -25.03 4.99
CA LEU A 470 6.53 -24.76 3.92
C LEU A 470 6.44 -25.93 2.93
N GLY A 471 7.60 -26.47 2.51
CA GLY A 471 7.67 -27.63 1.62
C GLY A 471 7.01 -28.87 2.23
N GLN A 472 7.24 -29.14 3.52
CA GLN A 472 6.57 -30.26 4.21
C GLN A 472 5.05 -30.09 4.28
N ARG A 473 4.57 -28.88 4.59
CA ARG A 473 3.12 -28.60 4.63
C ARG A 473 2.48 -28.69 3.26
N THR A 474 3.16 -28.22 2.22
CA THR A 474 2.70 -28.36 0.83
C THR A 474 2.65 -29.83 0.39
N ALA A 475 3.61 -30.65 0.81
CA ALA A 475 3.60 -32.09 0.50
C ALA A 475 2.51 -32.88 1.25
N GLN A 476 1.99 -32.35 2.35
CA GLN A 476 0.86 -32.94 3.11
C GLN A 476 -0.50 -32.56 2.52
N LEU A 477 -0.56 -31.52 1.71
CA LEU A 477 -1.73 -31.05 0.99
C LEU A 477 -2.06 -31.98 -0.18
#